data_f7af113365800a1d18ba5b83efec5dd9
#
_entry.id   f7af113365800a1d18ba5b83efec5dd9
#
_cell.length_a   1.000
_cell.length_b   1.000
_cell.length_c   1.000
_cell.angle_alpha   90.00
_cell.angle_beta   90.00
_cell.angle_gamma   90.00
#
_symmetry.space_group_name_H-M   'P 1'
#
loop_
_entity.id
_entity.type
_entity.pdbx_description
1 polymer ?
#
loop_
_entity_poly.entity_id
_entity_poly.type
_entity_poly.pdbx_seq_one_letter_code
_entity_poly.pdbx_strand_id
1 'polypeptide(L)'
;MAPEARGIAGATRYVASNGLVALIQRNPSAPTVSVRGEVRVGAVHETAAQNGLAVFTGAALIRGAGERTFQQIVAETEERGCSVNAAGGLHTSSFAGKALVEDLPLILAVLADMLARPTFPPHEVEKLRGQILTGLRESEQETGTQAWRAARALLYPPEHPYSRLTSGTIETVQALTREDLVRFHQRYHPAAATVAIVGDVEPEAVIALLESSLGVWPPVGAPPTLDLPPVPPLEAILRRDVPMSGKIQSDIVWAVHGLRRTDPDYYAAVMANMILGRLGIGGRLGENVREEQGMAYYCYSNLDADVGAGPWSAVAGVNPANVERAIEALVHEVARFVEQGPTAQEVADARDYLTGSLVLSLETNDGIAAALLAIERFGLGLDFIERYPTIIGAVTADQITDVARRYLSTERYVLAVAGPPAGSLNGEETRVPHAPV
;
A
#
# COMPACT_ATOMS: atom_id res chain seq x y z
N MET A 1 15.91 6.13 -32.48
CA MET A 1 15.64 7.29 -31.61
C MET A 1 14.95 6.71 -30.39
N ALA A 2 15.63 6.65 -29.26
CA ALA A 2 14.99 6.31 -28.01
C ALA A 2 13.95 7.41 -27.70
N PRO A 3 12.74 7.07 -27.18
CA PRO A 3 11.81 8.09 -26.74
C PRO A 3 12.51 8.87 -25.62
N GLU A 4 12.60 10.19 -25.80
CA GLU A 4 13.00 11.09 -24.72
C GLU A 4 12.11 10.79 -23.53
N ALA A 5 12.69 10.38 -22.41
CA ALA A 5 11.99 10.23 -21.15
C ALA A 5 11.36 11.62 -20.85
N ARG A 6 10.04 11.72 -21.01
CA ARG A 6 9.27 12.88 -20.56
C ARG A 6 9.29 12.84 -19.04
N GLY A 7 10.39 13.37 -18.47
CA GLY A 7 10.58 13.46 -17.06
C GLY A 7 9.49 14.35 -16.43
N ILE A 8 9.32 14.21 -15.12
CA ILE A 8 8.59 15.18 -14.27
C ILE A 8 9.32 16.54 -14.26
N ALA A 9 10.33 16.70 -15.10
CA ALA A 9 11.04 17.95 -15.36
C ALA A 9 10.03 19.04 -15.75
N GLY A 10 9.82 19.98 -14.81
CA GLY A 10 8.85 21.07 -14.97
C GLY A 10 7.65 21.01 -14.03
N ALA A 11 7.60 20.07 -13.09
CA ALA A 11 6.59 20.10 -12.03
C ALA A 11 6.78 21.35 -11.14
N THR A 12 5.71 22.09 -10.92
CA THR A 12 5.69 23.24 -10.03
C THR A 12 5.33 22.76 -8.62
N ARG A 13 6.23 23.02 -7.65
CA ARG A 13 5.94 22.83 -6.22
C ARG A 13 5.47 24.15 -5.62
N TYR A 14 4.29 24.14 -5.05
CA TYR A 14 3.66 25.30 -4.41
C TYR A 14 3.25 24.98 -2.97
N VAL A 15 3.37 25.92 -2.07
CA VAL A 15 2.87 25.81 -0.69
C VAL A 15 1.76 26.84 -0.52
N ALA A 16 0.56 26.35 -0.32
CA ALA A 16 -0.62 27.18 -0.13
C ALA A 16 -0.58 27.97 1.19
N SER A 17 -1.42 29.01 1.29
CA SER A 17 -1.48 29.89 2.44
C SER A 17 -1.72 29.18 3.78
N ASN A 18 -2.39 28.03 3.77
CA ASN A 18 -2.65 27.17 4.93
C ASN A 18 -1.60 26.08 5.18
N GLY A 19 -0.52 26.06 4.36
CA GLY A 19 0.59 25.11 4.49
C GLY A 19 0.43 23.83 3.69
N LEU A 20 -0.69 23.61 2.95
CA LEU A 20 -0.86 22.49 2.05
C LEU A 20 0.19 22.55 0.92
N VAL A 21 0.81 21.42 0.60
CA VAL A 21 1.78 21.32 -0.50
C VAL A 21 1.06 20.86 -1.77
N ALA A 22 1.23 21.60 -2.86
CA ALA A 22 0.74 21.22 -4.17
C ALA A 22 1.89 20.97 -5.14
N LEU A 23 1.76 19.91 -5.94
CA LEU A 23 2.66 19.53 -7.01
C LEU A 23 1.86 19.55 -8.32
N ILE A 24 2.20 20.44 -9.23
CA ILE A 24 1.41 20.67 -10.44
C ILE A 24 2.28 20.36 -11.64
N GLN A 25 1.78 19.44 -12.50
CA GLN A 25 2.45 19.06 -13.74
C GLN A 25 1.53 19.22 -14.93
N ARG A 26 1.91 20.09 -15.87
CA ARG A 26 1.23 20.17 -17.14
C ARG A 26 1.52 18.93 -17.99
N ASN A 27 0.47 18.28 -18.48
CA ASN A 27 0.54 17.20 -19.47
C ASN A 27 -0.58 17.38 -20.50
N PRO A 28 -0.29 17.99 -21.67
CA PRO A 28 -1.30 18.31 -22.68
C PRO A 28 -1.65 17.13 -23.59
N SER A 29 -1.26 15.90 -23.25
CA SER A 29 -1.50 14.72 -24.10
C SER A 29 -2.98 14.33 -24.20
N ALA A 30 -3.81 14.72 -23.23
CA ALA A 30 -5.26 14.49 -23.22
C ALA A 30 -5.96 15.61 -22.42
N PRO A 31 -7.21 15.98 -22.75
CA PRO A 31 -7.97 17.01 -22.04
C PRO A 31 -8.50 16.52 -20.69
N THR A 32 -7.69 15.77 -19.96
CA THR A 32 -8.04 15.17 -18.66
C THR A 32 -7.10 15.67 -17.58
N VAL A 33 -7.60 15.65 -16.34
CA VAL A 33 -6.82 15.98 -15.16
C VAL A 33 -6.99 14.87 -14.12
N SER A 34 -5.88 14.49 -13.51
CA SER A 34 -5.84 13.63 -12.32
C SER A 34 -5.41 14.46 -11.12
N VAL A 35 -6.18 14.36 -10.05
CA VAL A 35 -5.87 14.92 -8.73
C VAL A 35 -5.62 13.74 -7.80
N ARG A 36 -4.45 13.67 -7.20
CA ARG A 36 -4.13 12.73 -6.12
C ARG A 36 -3.61 13.49 -4.93
N GLY A 37 -4.01 13.07 -3.75
CA GLY A 37 -3.46 13.68 -2.54
C GLY A 37 -3.45 12.72 -1.37
N GLU A 38 -2.73 13.12 -0.35
CA GLU A 38 -2.66 12.41 0.91
C GLU A 38 -2.58 13.38 2.08
N VAL A 39 -3.13 12.98 3.21
CA VAL A 39 -2.93 13.61 4.50
C VAL A 39 -2.14 12.64 5.36
N ARG A 40 -1.05 13.07 6.00
CA ARG A 40 -0.20 12.23 6.86
C ARG A 40 -0.90 11.86 8.18
N VAL A 41 -2.05 11.21 8.04
CA VAL A 41 -2.89 10.65 9.12
C VAL A 41 -3.39 9.30 8.65
N GLY A 42 -3.13 8.26 9.41
CA GLY A 42 -3.51 6.89 9.08
C GLY A 42 -3.62 6.01 10.33
N ALA A 43 -3.69 4.71 10.14
CA ALA A 43 -3.86 3.72 11.21
C ALA A 43 -2.71 3.73 12.26
N VAL A 44 -1.56 4.29 11.91
CA VAL A 44 -0.47 4.55 12.88
C VAL A 44 -0.87 5.54 13.99
N HIS A 45 -1.94 6.29 13.82
CA HIS A 45 -2.47 7.24 14.81
C HIS A 45 -3.67 6.67 15.60
N GLU A 46 -3.97 5.36 15.44
CA GLU A 46 -5.02 4.65 16.17
C GLU A 46 -4.46 3.97 17.41
N THR A 47 -5.29 3.83 18.44
CA THR A 47 -5.04 2.86 19.51
C THR A 47 -5.45 1.46 19.06
N ALA A 48 -4.99 0.41 19.76
CA ALA A 48 -5.39 -0.96 19.46
C ALA A 48 -6.92 -1.16 19.55
N ALA A 49 -7.58 -0.50 20.50
CA ALA A 49 -9.03 -0.55 20.66
C ALA A 49 -9.81 0.17 19.54
N GLN A 50 -9.15 1.06 18.81
CA GLN A 50 -9.73 1.82 17.70
C GLN A 50 -9.28 1.30 16.32
N ASN A 51 -8.71 0.10 16.28
CA ASN A 51 -8.22 -0.46 15.02
C ASN A 51 -9.31 -0.52 13.95
N GLY A 52 -9.01 0.04 12.77
CA GLY A 52 -9.94 0.23 11.65
C GLY A 52 -10.51 1.65 11.54
N LEU A 53 -10.23 2.53 12.51
CA LEU A 53 -10.80 3.89 12.55
C LEU A 53 -10.32 4.76 11.37
N ALA A 54 -9.05 4.68 10.97
CA ALA A 54 -8.53 5.43 9.83
C ALA A 54 -9.20 5.00 8.52
N VAL A 55 -9.33 3.70 8.30
CA VAL A 55 -10.01 3.14 7.12
C VAL A 55 -11.47 3.56 7.10
N PHE A 56 -12.16 3.43 8.23
CA PHE A 56 -13.56 3.82 8.34
C PHE A 56 -13.74 5.33 8.12
N THR A 57 -12.90 6.18 8.76
CA THR A 57 -12.97 7.64 8.59
C THR A 57 -12.71 8.04 7.14
N GLY A 58 -11.64 7.52 6.53
CA GLY A 58 -11.31 7.82 5.13
C GLY A 58 -12.44 7.47 4.17
N ALA A 59 -13.02 6.27 4.30
CA ALA A 59 -14.16 5.84 3.49
C ALA A 59 -15.45 6.63 3.77
N ALA A 60 -15.57 7.24 4.95
CA ALA A 60 -16.74 8.03 5.34
C ALA A 60 -16.69 9.48 4.83
N LEU A 61 -15.53 10.01 4.40
CA LEU A 61 -15.40 11.40 3.93
C LEU A 61 -16.35 11.74 2.78
N ILE A 62 -16.55 10.82 1.85
CA ILE A 62 -17.44 11.01 0.70
C ILE A 62 -18.92 10.86 1.06
N ARG A 63 -19.27 10.33 2.26
CA ARG A 63 -20.64 10.02 2.64
C ARG A 63 -21.49 11.24 2.99
N GLY A 64 -20.90 12.43 2.97
CA GLY A 64 -21.53 13.72 3.14
C GLY A 64 -20.48 14.76 3.50
N ALA A 65 -20.44 15.87 2.79
CA ALA A 65 -19.40 16.89 2.90
C ALA A 65 -19.92 18.29 2.56
N GLY A 66 -19.61 19.27 3.38
CA GLY A 66 -20.18 20.63 3.25
C GLY A 66 -21.70 20.60 3.34
N GLU A 67 -22.38 21.07 2.32
CA GLU A 67 -23.82 21.04 2.18
C GLU A 67 -24.32 19.85 1.32
N ARG A 68 -23.38 19.03 0.78
CA ARG A 68 -23.70 17.94 -0.10
C ARG A 68 -23.95 16.65 0.66
N THR A 69 -25.05 15.98 0.33
CA THR A 69 -25.27 14.58 0.69
C THR A 69 -24.41 13.66 -0.18
N PHE A 70 -24.27 12.39 0.22
CA PHE A 70 -23.59 11.38 -0.59
C PHE A 70 -24.17 11.28 -2.01
N GLN A 71 -25.51 11.24 -2.12
CA GLN A 71 -26.19 11.14 -3.40
C GLN A 71 -25.93 12.36 -4.29
N GLN A 72 -25.87 13.56 -3.72
CA GLN A 72 -25.53 14.77 -4.47
C GLN A 72 -24.08 14.76 -4.95
N ILE A 73 -23.11 14.34 -4.11
CA ILE A 73 -21.73 14.19 -4.55
C ILE A 73 -21.63 13.22 -5.73
N VAL A 74 -22.28 12.06 -5.62
CA VAL A 74 -22.30 11.05 -6.68
C VAL A 74 -22.94 11.60 -7.96
N ALA A 75 -24.12 12.21 -7.86
CA ALA A 75 -24.81 12.76 -9.02
C ALA A 75 -24.01 13.88 -9.71
N GLU A 76 -23.48 14.86 -8.96
CA GLU A 76 -22.71 15.97 -9.50
C GLU A 76 -21.44 15.50 -10.23
N THR A 77 -20.81 14.42 -9.75
CA THR A 77 -19.59 13.88 -10.36
C THR A 77 -19.88 12.93 -11.52
N GLU A 78 -20.82 12.00 -11.37
CA GLU A 78 -21.15 11.01 -12.41
C GLU A 78 -21.79 11.64 -13.64
N GLU A 79 -22.65 12.66 -13.51
CA GLU A 79 -23.26 13.38 -14.63
C GLU A 79 -22.21 14.02 -15.56
N ARG A 80 -21.00 14.30 -15.05
CA ARG A 80 -19.87 14.87 -15.79
C ARG A 80 -18.78 13.85 -16.15
N GLY A 81 -19.01 12.58 -15.84
CA GLY A 81 -17.99 11.53 -16.03
C GLY A 81 -16.79 11.68 -15.09
N CYS A 82 -16.93 12.45 -14.02
CA CYS A 82 -15.90 12.65 -13.01
C CYS A 82 -15.93 11.53 -11.96
N SER A 83 -14.82 11.37 -11.24
CA SER A 83 -14.78 10.51 -10.06
C SER A 83 -14.06 11.19 -8.91
N VAL A 84 -14.52 10.94 -7.69
CA VAL A 84 -13.83 11.30 -6.45
C VAL A 84 -13.84 10.12 -5.50
N ASN A 85 -12.76 9.95 -4.74
CA ASN A 85 -12.68 8.95 -3.69
C ASN A 85 -11.78 9.39 -2.55
N ALA A 86 -11.90 8.73 -1.40
CA ALA A 86 -10.97 8.84 -0.29
C ALA A 86 -10.89 7.51 0.45
N ALA A 87 -9.72 7.23 1.04
CA ALA A 87 -9.47 6.01 1.79
C ALA A 87 -8.46 6.26 2.92
N GLY A 88 -8.65 5.58 4.05
CA GLY A 88 -7.65 5.53 5.12
C GLY A 88 -6.65 4.42 4.85
N GLY A 89 -5.37 4.71 5.06
CA GLY A 89 -4.27 3.75 4.95
C GLY A 89 -3.49 3.63 6.26
N LEU A 90 -2.32 2.99 6.18
CA LEU A 90 -1.47 2.78 7.35
C LEU A 90 -0.86 4.10 7.84
N HIS A 91 -0.21 4.85 6.97
CA HIS A 91 0.49 6.10 7.30
C HIS A 91 -0.26 7.35 6.88
N THR A 92 -1.07 7.23 5.85
CA THR A 92 -1.77 8.36 5.24
C THR A 92 -3.22 8.02 4.97
N SER A 93 -4.05 9.05 4.91
CA SER A 93 -5.36 9.00 4.28
C SER A 93 -5.23 9.62 2.90
N SER A 94 -5.58 8.86 1.87
CA SER A 94 -5.52 9.29 0.48
C SER A 94 -6.83 9.88 0.02
N PHE A 95 -6.75 10.78 -0.95
CA PHE A 95 -7.90 11.28 -1.70
C PHE A 95 -7.53 11.43 -3.17
N ALA A 96 -8.49 11.27 -4.05
CA ALA A 96 -8.27 11.40 -5.48
C ALA A 96 -9.51 11.90 -6.21
N GLY A 97 -9.27 12.49 -7.39
CA GLY A 97 -10.28 12.89 -8.34
C GLY A 97 -9.76 12.75 -9.76
N LYS A 98 -10.66 12.44 -10.70
CA LYS A 98 -10.38 12.40 -12.14
C LYS A 98 -11.51 13.06 -12.89
N ALA A 99 -11.17 13.92 -13.85
CA ALA A 99 -12.14 14.70 -14.61
C ALA A 99 -11.58 15.13 -15.97
N LEU A 100 -12.45 15.76 -16.80
CA LEU A 100 -12.00 16.67 -17.82
C LEU A 100 -11.44 17.94 -17.18
N VAL A 101 -10.56 18.64 -17.88
CA VAL A 101 -9.92 19.88 -17.36
C VAL A 101 -10.94 20.93 -16.96
N GLU A 102 -12.02 21.08 -17.72
CA GLU A 102 -13.11 22.04 -17.45
C GLU A 102 -13.85 21.77 -16.14
N ASP A 103 -13.83 20.52 -15.65
CA ASP A 103 -14.48 20.08 -14.41
C ASP A 103 -13.53 20.06 -13.20
N LEU A 104 -12.25 20.44 -13.36
CA LEU A 104 -11.31 20.55 -12.24
C LEU A 104 -11.84 21.42 -11.09
N PRO A 105 -12.52 22.57 -11.31
CA PRO A 105 -13.12 23.35 -10.24
C PRO A 105 -14.11 22.56 -9.39
N LEU A 106 -14.96 21.74 -10.00
CA LEU A 106 -15.91 20.89 -9.28
C LEU A 106 -15.18 19.88 -8.41
N ILE A 107 -14.19 19.18 -8.96
CA ILE A 107 -13.42 18.17 -8.23
C ILE A 107 -12.73 18.78 -7.03
N LEU A 108 -12.06 19.92 -7.19
CA LEU A 108 -11.36 20.57 -6.08
C LEU A 108 -12.36 21.09 -5.02
N ALA A 109 -13.53 21.57 -5.40
CA ALA A 109 -14.57 21.98 -4.45
C ALA A 109 -15.12 20.78 -3.64
N VAL A 110 -15.38 19.64 -4.30
CA VAL A 110 -15.86 18.43 -3.62
C VAL A 110 -14.76 17.87 -2.69
N LEU A 111 -13.52 17.78 -3.14
CA LEU A 111 -12.40 17.31 -2.31
C LEU A 111 -12.15 18.25 -1.12
N ALA A 112 -12.25 19.57 -1.31
CA ALA A 112 -12.14 20.54 -0.22
C ALA A 112 -13.23 20.34 0.84
N ASP A 113 -14.47 20.10 0.42
CA ASP A 113 -15.57 19.79 1.35
C ASP A 113 -15.33 18.47 2.09
N MET A 114 -14.90 17.42 1.38
CA MET A 114 -14.60 16.12 1.98
C MET A 114 -13.49 16.20 3.04
N LEU A 115 -12.45 17.01 2.78
CA LEU A 115 -11.29 17.12 3.67
C LEU A 115 -11.51 18.12 4.82
N ALA A 116 -12.19 19.25 4.57
CA ALA A 116 -12.35 20.30 5.56
C ALA A 116 -13.66 20.20 6.35
N ARG A 117 -14.73 19.69 5.75
CA ARG A 117 -16.09 19.77 6.28
C ARG A 117 -16.91 18.48 6.11
N PRO A 118 -16.35 17.26 6.40
CA PRO A 118 -17.14 16.05 6.35
C PRO A 118 -18.23 16.08 7.43
N THR A 119 -19.45 15.66 7.09
CA THR A 119 -20.60 15.74 8.00
C THR A 119 -20.88 14.44 8.76
N PHE A 120 -20.35 13.31 8.26
CA PHE A 120 -20.54 11.98 8.83
C PHE A 120 -22.03 11.71 9.21
N PRO A 121 -22.97 11.72 8.24
CA PRO A 121 -24.39 11.52 8.56
C PRO A 121 -24.60 10.17 9.24
N PRO A 122 -25.35 10.10 10.37
CA PRO A 122 -25.46 8.87 11.16
C PRO A 122 -25.90 7.65 10.33
N HIS A 123 -26.88 7.82 9.45
CA HIS A 123 -27.41 6.72 8.62
C HIS A 123 -26.38 6.23 7.59
N GLU A 124 -25.53 7.11 7.01
CA GLU A 124 -24.48 6.74 6.09
C GLU A 124 -23.32 6.07 6.83
N VAL A 125 -22.97 6.52 8.04
CA VAL A 125 -21.97 5.87 8.90
C VAL A 125 -22.40 4.44 9.21
N GLU A 126 -23.66 4.21 9.61
CA GLU A 126 -24.15 2.86 9.92
C GLU A 126 -24.23 1.96 8.68
N LYS A 127 -24.64 2.51 7.53
CA LYS A 127 -24.63 1.79 6.27
C LYS A 127 -23.20 1.37 5.86
N LEU A 128 -22.23 2.29 5.98
CA LEU A 128 -20.83 2.01 5.70
C LEU A 128 -20.25 1.00 6.70
N ARG A 129 -20.58 1.10 7.99
CA ARG A 129 -20.23 0.08 9.00
C ARG A 129 -20.69 -1.30 8.56
N GLY A 130 -21.94 -1.43 8.12
CA GLY A 130 -22.47 -2.70 7.61
C GLY A 130 -21.66 -3.27 6.46
N GLN A 131 -21.23 -2.42 5.50
CA GLN A 131 -20.38 -2.79 4.39
C GLN A 131 -18.99 -3.27 4.85
N ILE A 132 -18.34 -2.52 5.76
CA ILE A 132 -17.04 -2.89 6.32
C ILE A 132 -17.12 -4.21 7.07
N LEU A 133 -18.14 -4.40 7.91
CA LEU A 133 -18.32 -5.66 8.65
C LEU A 133 -18.57 -6.86 7.73
N THR A 134 -19.24 -6.67 6.60
CA THR A 134 -19.41 -7.73 5.60
C THR A 134 -18.06 -8.10 4.99
N GLY A 135 -17.27 -7.13 4.53
CA GLY A 135 -15.92 -7.38 4.01
C GLY A 135 -14.98 -8.02 5.05
N LEU A 136 -15.09 -7.62 6.33
CA LEU A 136 -14.31 -8.26 7.41
C LEU A 136 -14.70 -9.73 7.59
N ARG A 137 -15.99 -10.09 7.56
CA ARG A 137 -16.44 -11.49 7.66
C ARG A 137 -15.96 -12.33 6.47
N GLU A 138 -15.93 -11.75 5.26
CA GLU A 138 -15.37 -12.40 4.08
C GLU A 138 -13.85 -12.61 4.26
N SER A 139 -13.12 -11.59 4.66
CA SER A 139 -11.67 -11.65 4.86
C SER A 139 -11.25 -12.61 6.00
N GLU A 140 -12.11 -12.84 7.01
CA GLU A 140 -11.88 -13.88 8.03
C GLU A 140 -11.86 -15.29 7.45
N GLN A 141 -12.45 -15.48 6.28
CA GLN A 141 -12.45 -16.76 5.57
C GLN A 141 -11.27 -16.90 4.60
N GLU A 142 -10.44 -15.89 4.44
CA GLU A 142 -9.28 -15.92 3.54
C GLU A 142 -8.02 -16.38 4.28
N THR A 143 -7.45 -17.49 3.82
CA THR A 143 -6.22 -18.06 4.40
C THR A 143 -5.06 -17.08 4.36
N GLY A 144 -4.89 -16.33 3.26
CA GLY A 144 -3.86 -15.30 3.12
C GLY A 144 -4.00 -14.18 4.16
N THR A 145 -5.22 -13.66 4.38
CA THR A 145 -5.50 -12.64 5.40
C THR A 145 -5.16 -13.14 6.81
N GLN A 146 -5.52 -14.38 7.14
CA GLN A 146 -5.25 -14.97 8.45
C GLN A 146 -3.76 -15.23 8.67
N ALA A 147 -3.04 -15.71 7.65
CA ALA A 147 -1.59 -15.87 7.70
C ALA A 147 -0.88 -14.51 7.93
N TRP A 148 -1.27 -13.46 7.22
CA TRP A 148 -0.72 -12.11 7.41
C TRP A 148 -1.03 -11.53 8.79
N ARG A 149 -2.25 -11.71 9.30
CA ARG A 149 -2.63 -11.29 10.66
C ARG A 149 -1.74 -11.97 11.70
N ALA A 150 -1.53 -13.27 11.56
CA ALA A 150 -0.67 -14.04 12.45
C ALA A 150 0.81 -13.62 12.35
N ALA A 151 1.33 -13.41 11.13
CA ALA A 151 2.70 -12.99 10.90
C ALA A 151 2.98 -11.59 11.50
N ARG A 152 2.09 -10.63 11.31
CA ARG A 152 2.23 -9.27 11.87
C ARG A 152 2.21 -9.29 13.40
N ALA A 153 1.35 -10.10 14.00
CA ALA A 153 1.27 -10.25 15.46
C ALA A 153 2.49 -10.96 16.09
N LEU A 154 3.26 -11.72 15.29
CA LEU A 154 4.54 -12.29 15.71
C LEU A 154 5.70 -11.33 15.49
N LEU A 155 5.63 -10.53 14.41
CA LEU A 155 6.73 -9.67 13.97
C LEU A 155 6.83 -8.39 14.81
N TYR A 156 5.69 -7.85 15.25
CA TYR A 156 5.63 -6.57 15.97
C TYR A 156 5.00 -6.71 17.35
N PRO A 157 5.47 -5.95 18.36
CA PRO A 157 4.81 -5.90 19.67
C PRO A 157 3.34 -5.48 19.55
N PRO A 158 2.45 -5.93 20.45
CA PRO A 158 1.01 -5.65 20.36
C PRO A 158 0.64 -4.16 20.31
N GLU A 159 1.42 -3.30 20.95
CA GLU A 159 1.27 -1.84 20.97
C GLU A 159 1.72 -1.19 19.65
N HIS A 160 2.59 -1.84 18.89
CA HIS A 160 3.07 -1.30 17.63
C HIS A 160 1.96 -1.34 16.56
N PRO A 161 1.69 -0.25 15.84
CA PRO A 161 0.58 -0.20 14.88
C PRO A 161 0.73 -1.22 13.73
N TYR A 162 1.95 -1.65 13.41
CA TYR A 162 2.20 -2.66 12.38
C TYR A 162 1.83 -4.09 12.80
N SER A 163 1.56 -4.33 14.08
CA SER A 163 1.10 -5.64 14.56
C SER A 163 -0.30 -6.01 14.07
N ARG A 164 -1.05 -5.05 13.53
CA ARG A 164 -2.47 -5.18 13.15
C ARG A 164 -2.68 -4.91 11.67
N LEU A 165 -3.74 -5.48 11.11
CA LEU A 165 -4.25 -5.07 9.80
C LEU A 165 -5.00 -3.74 9.93
N THR A 166 -4.84 -2.86 8.96
CA THR A 166 -5.48 -1.53 8.98
C THR A 166 -7.01 -1.56 8.90
N SER A 167 -7.56 -2.67 8.38
CA SER A 167 -9.02 -2.88 8.28
C SER A 167 -9.72 -3.04 9.63
N GLY A 168 -8.97 -3.28 10.71
CA GLY A 168 -9.54 -3.59 12.01
C GLY A 168 -10.01 -5.03 12.15
N THR A 169 -10.85 -5.25 13.17
CA THR A 169 -11.57 -6.51 13.42
C THR A 169 -13.07 -6.25 13.48
N ILE A 170 -13.87 -7.31 13.47
CA ILE A 170 -15.33 -7.18 13.63
C ILE A 170 -15.66 -6.45 14.93
N GLU A 171 -15.00 -6.83 16.03
CA GLU A 171 -15.22 -6.29 17.36
C GLU A 171 -14.85 -4.79 17.43
N THR A 172 -13.66 -4.42 16.90
CA THR A 172 -13.22 -3.03 16.94
C THR A 172 -14.12 -2.14 16.09
N VAL A 173 -14.46 -2.55 14.85
CA VAL A 173 -15.31 -1.77 13.95
C VAL A 173 -16.75 -1.67 14.46
N GLN A 174 -17.28 -2.70 15.14
CA GLN A 174 -18.58 -2.63 15.81
C GLN A 174 -18.60 -1.62 16.96
N ALA A 175 -17.51 -1.50 17.70
CA ALA A 175 -17.39 -0.61 18.85
C ALA A 175 -17.14 0.87 18.48
N LEU A 176 -16.60 1.15 17.29
CA LEU A 176 -16.35 2.52 16.82
C LEU A 176 -17.66 3.31 16.75
N THR A 177 -17.65 4.55 17.19
CA THR A 177 -18.78 5.46 17.13
C THR A 177 -18.60 6.53 16.05
N ARG A 178 -19.65 7.21 15.64
CA ARG A 178 -19.58 8.40 14.79
C ARG A 178 -18.65 9.47 15.39
N GLU A 179 -18.72 9.65 16.68
CA GLU A 179 -17.91 10.61 17.45
C GLU A 179 -16.41 10.25 17.38
N ASP A 180 -16.06 8.97 17.26
CA ASP A 180 -14.67 8.54 17.03
C ASP A 180 -14.18 8.99 15.64
N LEU A 181 -15.02 8.84 14.60
CA LEU A 181 -14.70 9.33 13.26
C LEU A 181 -14.48 10.85 13.27
N VAL A 182 -15.39 11.61 13.92
CA VAL A 182 -15.27 13.07 14.05
C VAL A 182 -13.97 13.47 14.76
N ARG A 183 -13.66 12.81 15.89
CA ARG A 183 -12.40 13.07 16.63
C ARG A 183 -11.17 12.68 15.84
N PHE A 184 -11.20 11.58 15.10
CA PHE A 184 -10.09 11.15 14.28
C PHE A 184 -9.84 12.14 13.13
N HIS A 185 -10.89 12.61 12.48
CA HIS A 185 -10.83 13.61 11.42
C HIS A 185 -10.19 14.94 11.88
N GLN A 186 -10.33 15.33 13.15
CA GLN A 186 -9.69 16.53 13.71
C GLN A 186 -8.15 16.50 13.61
N ARG A 187 -7.54 15.33 13.35
CA ARG A 187 -6.11 15.21 13.06
C ARG A 187 -5.75 15.59 11.64
N TYR A 188 -6.75 15.71 10.74
CA TYR A 188 -6.51 16.13 9.37
C TYR A 188 -6.13 17.61 9.36
N HIS A 189 -4.93 17.89 8.85
CA HIS A 189 -4.36 19.23 8.89
C HIS A 189 -3.79 19.59 7.53
N PRO A 190 -4.07 20.79 6.98
CA PRO A 190 -3.59 21.17 5.66
C PRO A 190 -2.05 21.12 5.53
N ALA A 191 -1.30 21.52 6.54
CA ALA A 191 0.18 21.42 6.52
C ALA A 191 0.70 19.96 6.61
N ALA A 192 -0.18 18.98 6.85
CA ALA A 192 0.13 17.56 6.73
C ALA A 192 -0.37 16.98 5.39
N ALA A 193 -0.95 17.80 4.53
CA ALA A 193 -1.53 17.37 3.26
C ALA A 193 -0.62 17.71 2.08
N THR A 194 -0.56 16.80 1.12
CA THR A 194 0.07 16.99 -0.18
C THR A 194 -0.92 16.63 -1.27
N VAL A 195 -0.99 17.44 -2.33
CA VAL A 195 -1.81 17.16 -3.52
C VAL A 195 -0.97 17.27 -4.79
N ALA A 196 -1.10 16.30 -5.68
CA ALA A 196 -0.53 16.33 -7.03
C ALA A 196 -1.67 16.49 -8.05
N ILE A 197 -1.54 17.46 -8.96
CA ILE A 197 -2.50 17.78 -10.01
C ILE A 197 -1.77 17.70 -11.35
N VAL A 198 -2.19 16.75 -12.19
CA VAL A 198 -1.53 16.45 -13.46
C VAL A 198 -2.56 16.42 -14.58
N GLY A 199 -2.32 17.18 -15.64
CA GLY A 199 -3.22 17.25 -16.79
C GLY A 199 -2.90 18.42 -17.71
N ASP A 200 -3.78 18.69 -18.68
CA ASP A 200 -3.64 19.86 -19.56
C ASP A 200 -4.09 21.14 -18.85
N VAL A 201 -3.32 21.53 -17.85
CA VAL A 201 -3.61 22.65 -16.95
C VAL A 201 -2.43 23.63 -16.89
N GLU A 202 -2.74 24.91 -16.75
CA GLU A 202 -1.73 25.93 -16.50
C GLU A 202 -1.47 26.06 -14.97
N PRO A 203 -0.22 25.96 -14.51
CA PRO A 203 0.10 25.95 -13.07
C PRO A 203 -0.46 27.15 -12.31
N GLU A 204 -0.39 28.35 -12.87
CA GLU A 204 -0.88 29.59 -12.24
C GLU A 204 -2.40 29.56 -12.03
N ALA A 205 -3.15 29.02 -13.01
CA ALA A 205 -4.59 28.89 -12.92
C ALA A 205 -4.98 27.85 -11.85
N VAL A 206 -4.23 26.74 -11.78
CA VAL A 206 -4.42 25.70 -10.74
C VAL A 206 -4.11 26.26 -9.34
N ILE A 207 -3.04 27.05 -9.17
CA ILE A 207 -2.70 27.68 -7.89
C ILE A 207 -3.84 28.61 -7.43
N ALA A 208 -4.37 29.45 -8.30
CA ALA A 208 -5.49 30.35 -7.95
C ALA A 208 -6.74 29.56 -7.53
N LEU A 209 -7.04 28.49 -8.25
CA LEU A 209 -8.17 27.61 -7.96
C LEU A 209 -7.96 26.84 -6.63
N LEU A 210 -6.74 26.40 -6.38
CA LEU A 210 -6.35 25.68 -5.18
C LEU A 210 -6.46 26.58 -3.93
N GLU A 211 -6.02 27.84 -4.01
CA GLU A 211 -6.15 28.81 -2.92
C GLU A 211 -7.62 29.11 -2.59
N SER A 212 -8.49 29.17 -3.60
CA SER A 212 -9.93 29.41 -3.37
C SER A 212 -10.72 28.18 -2.91
N SER A 213 -10.14 26.97 -2.98
CA SER A 213 -10.75 25.71 -2.59
C SER A 213 -10.06 25.05 -1.39
N LEU A 214 -9.01 24.27 -1.59
CA LEU A 214 -8.26 23.59 -0.53
C LEU A 214 -7.46 24.57 0.34
N GLY A 215 -7.06 25.73 -0.20
CA GLY A 215 -6.36 26.79 0.54
C GLY A 215 -7.18 27.43 1.66
N VAL A 216 -8.50 27.40 1.57
CA VAL A 216 -9.41 27.88 2.64
C VAL A 216 -9.69 26.85 3.73
N TRP A 217 -9.15 25.64 3.60
CA TRP A 217 -9.24 24.62 4.65
C TRP A 217 -8.54 25.12 5.92
N PRO A 218 -9.27 25.36 7.03
CA PRO A 218 -8.67 25.96 8.22
C PRO A 218 -7.79 24.94 8.96
N PRO A 219 -6.57 25.34 9.37
CA PRO A 219 -5.77 24.50 10.25
C PRO A 219 -6.43 24.40 11.63
N VAL A 220 -6.53 23.18 12.19
CA VAL A 220 -7.02 22.93 13.53
C VAL A 220 -5.92 22.25 14.35
N GLY A 221 -5.42 22.95 15.37
CA GLY A 221 -4.33 22.45 16.21
C GLY A 221 -2.96 22.45 15.51
N ALA A 222 -2.09 21.54 15.90
CA ALA A 222 -0.79 21.31 15.28
C ALA A 222 -0.88 20.16 14.27
N PRO A 223 -0.04 20.19 13.20
CA PRO A 223 0.06 19.03 12.31
C PRO A 223 0.41 17.74 13.08
N PRO A 224 -0.17 16.61 12.72
CA PRO A 224 0.11 15.34 13.39
C PRO A 224 1.57 14.95 13.21
N THR A 225 2.16 14.43 14.26
CA THR A 225 3.51 13.84 14.26
C THR A 225 3.41 12.32 14.26
N LEU A 226 4.34 11.66 13.58
CA LEU A 226 4.46 10.21 13.60
C LEU A 226 5.49 9.82 14.65
N ASP A 227 5.04 9.08 15.66
CA ASP A 227 5.92 8.43 16.64
C ASP A 227 5.63 6.92 16.60
N LEU A 228 6.58 6.16 16.07
CA LEU A 228 6.47 4.69 16.01
C LEU A 228 7.26 4.09 17.18
N PRO A 229 6.62 3.23 17.97
CA PRO A 229 7.33 2.50 19.03
C PRO A 229 8.53 1.72 18.46
N PRO A 230 9.60 1.53 19.25
CA PRO A 230 10.73 0.71 18.80
C PRO A 230 10.31 -0.75 18.66
N VAL A 231 10.87 -1.41 17.64
CA VAL A 231 10.64 -2.84 17.39
C VAL A 231 11.87 -3.61 17.83
N PRO A 232 11.77 -4.53 18.81
CA PRO A 232 12.90 -5.35 19.23
C PRO A 232 13.30 -6.32 18.11
N PRO A 233 14.58 -6.68 17.98
CA PRO A 233 15.01 -7.68 17.01
C PRO A 233 14.40 -9.05 17.33
N LEU A 234 14.17 -9.85 16.30
CA LEU A 234 13.81 -11.25 16.48
C LEU A 234 15.00 -12.04 17.05
N GLU A 235 14.74 -12.86 18.08
CA GLU A 235 15.79 -13.66 18.74
C GLU A 235 15.79 -15.12 18.28
N ALA A 236 14.68 -15.59 17.70
CA ALA A 236 14.48 -16.96 17.26
C ALA A 236 13.47 -17.04 16.10
N ILE A 237 13.26 -18.24 15.59
CA ILE A 237 12.14 -18.54 14.68
C ILE A 237 10.85 -18.59 15.50
N LEU A 238 9.87 -17.78 15.11
CA LEU A 238 8.53 -17.79 15.70
C LEU A 238 7.55 -18.33 14.68
N ARG A 239 6.84 -19.42 15.02
CA ARG A 239 5.83 -20.01 14.14
C ARG A 239 4.44 -19.93 14.75
N ARG A 240 3.44 -19.66 13.89
CA ARG A 240 2.02 -19.75 14.22
C ARG A 240 1.23 -20.39 13.11
N ASP A 241 0.55 -21.48 13.43
CA ASP A 241 -0.39 -22.14 12.54
C ASP A 241 -1.82 -21.71 12.92
N VAL A 242 -2.60 -21.30 11.91
CA VAL A 242 -4.00 -20.88 12.03
C VAL A 242 -4.86 -21.93 11.33
N PRO A 243 -5.51 -22.84 12.08
CA PRO A 243 -6.32 -23.89 11.47
C PRO A 243 -7.61 -23.31 10.91
N MET A 244 -7.86 -23.55 9.62
CA MET A 244 -9.05 -23.12 8.89
C MET A 244 -9.70 -24.30 8.19
N SER A 245 -10.72 -24.88 8.81
CA SER A 245 -11.42 -26.05 8.27
C SER A 245 -12.13 -25.74 6.94
N GLY A 246 -12.22 -26.74 6.05
CA GLY A 246 -12.94 -26.63 4.77
C GLY A 246 -12.21 -25.84 3.68
N LYS A 247 -10.95 -25.45 3.89
CA LYS A 247 -10.13 -24.81 2.86
C LYS A 247 -9.38 -25.85 2.05
N ILE A 248 -9.13 -25.51 0.78
CA ILE A 248 -8.39 -26.36 -0.17
C ILE A 248 -6.98 -25.86 -0.42
N GLN A 249 -6.62 -24.68 0.14
CA GLN A 249 -5.33 -24.03 0.06
C GLN A 249 -4.84 -23.67 1.46
N SER A 250 -3.54 -23.70 1.64
CA SER A 250 -2.84 -23.09 2.76
C SER A 250 -1.97 -21.95 2.28
N ASP A 251 -1.98 -20.84 3.03
CA ASP A 251 -1.12 -19.70 2.79
C ASP A 251 -0.02 -19.64 3.83
N ILE A 252 1.20 -19.42 3.35
CA ILE A 252 2.42 -19.33 4.12
C ILE A 252 2.93 -17.90 4.03
N VAL A 253 3.24 -17.30 5.15
CA VAL A 253 3.95 -16.02 5.26
C VAL A 253 5.22 -16.24 6.08
N TRP A 254 6.37 -16.16 5.43
CA TRP A 254 7.67 -15.99 6.04
C TRP A 254 7.98 -14.50 6.07
N ALA A 255 8.45 -13.94 7.20
CA ALA A 255 8.78 -12.52 7.26
C ALA A 255 9.88 -12.19 8.28
N VAL A 256 10.61 -11.13 7.98
CA VAL A 256 11.59 -10.47 8.84
C VAL A 256 11.28 -8.98 8.92
N HIS A 257 11.91 -8.25 9.86
CA HIS A 257 11.89 -6.79 9.81
C HIS A 257 12.63 -6.30 8.57
N GLY A 258 11.97 -5.46 7.79
CA GLY A 258 12.59 -4.78 6.64
C GLY A 258 13.26 -3.47 7.05
N LEU A 259 13.20 -2.49 6.17
CA LEU A 259 13.85 -1.18 6.32
C LEU A 259 12.90 -0.04 5.92
N ARG A 260 13.31 1.19 6.20
CA ARG A 260 12.57 2.38 5.79
C ARG A 260 12.88 2.74 4.35
N ARG A 261 11.96 3.41 3.69
CA ARG A 261 12.17 3.96 2.34
C ARG A 261 13.38 4.91 2.25
N THR A 262 13.70 5.59 3.33
CA THR A 262 14.79 6.56 3.41
C THR A 262 16.13 5.99 3.85
N ASP A 263 16.19 4.70 4.17
CA ASP A 263 17.44 4.06 4.57
C ASP A 263 18.41 3.93 3.38
N PRO A 264 19.72 4.08 3.60
CA PRO A 264 20.72 4.02 2.52
C PRO A 264 20.74 2.68 1.78
N ASP A 265 20.31 1.60 2.44
CA ASP A 265 20.25 0.25 1.88
C ASP A 265 19.03 0.04 0.96
N TYR A 266 18.11 1.01 0.87
CA TYR A 266 16.80 0.82 0.23
C TYR A 266 16.89 0.30 -1.20
N TYR A 267 17.71 0.91 -2.05
CA TYR A 267 17.76 0.52 -3.46
C TYR A 267 18.40 -0.86 -3.68
N ALA A 268 19.39 -1.20 -2.86
CA ALA A 268 19.95 -2.55 -2.85
C ALA A 268 18.90 -3.58 -2.37
N ALA A 269 18.09 -3.24 -1.36
CA ALA A 269 17.01 -4.09 -0.88
C ALA A 269 15.89 -4.25 -1.92
N VAL A 270 15.55 -3.18 -2.66
CA VAL A 270 14.57 -3.26 -3.76
C VAL A 270 15.07 -4.21 -4.85
N MET A 271 16.36 -4.12 -5.24
CA MET A 271 16.93 -5.04 -6.22
C MET A 271 17.00 -6.47 -5.69
N ALA A 272 17.39 -6.66 -4.43
CA ALA A 272 17.36 -7.97 -3.78
C ALA A 272 15.95 -8.58 -3.78
N ASN A 273 14.94 -7.80 -3.40
CA ASN A 273 13.54 -8.25 -3.42
C ASN A 273 13.04 -8.56 -4.83
N MET A 274 13.46 -7.78 -5.82
CA MET A 274 13.12 -8.01 -7.23
C MET A 274 13.63 -9.38 -7.68
N ILE A 275 14.90 -9.67 -7.44
CA ILE A 275 15.56 -10.92 -7.84
C ILE A 275 14.97 -12.10 -7.05
N LEU A 276 14.82 -11.95 -5.74
CA LEU A 276 14.35 -13.02 -4.87
C LEU A 276 12.92 -13.46 -5.21
N GLY A 277 12.00 -12.52 -5.46
CA GLY A 277 10.61 -12.92 -5.58
C GLY A 277 9.70 -12.05 -6.43
N ARG A 278 10.22 -11.25 -7.38
CA ARG A 278 9.37 -10.36 -8.21
C ARG A 278 9.69 -10.40 -9.70
N LEU A 279 10.92 -10.77 -10.07
CA LEU A 279 11.33 -10.81 -11.47
C LEU A 279 10.63 -11.96 -12.20
N GLY A 280 10.10 -11.71 -13.39
CA GLY A 280 9.35 -12.72 -14.15
C GLY A 280 8.13 -13.25 -13.38
N ILE A 281 8.04 -14.56 -13.20
CA ILE A 281 6.91 -15.24 -12.51
C ILE A 281 7.21 -15.44 -11.01
N GLY A 282 7.80 -14.45 -10.35
CA GLY A 282 8.07 -14.48 -8.92
C GLY A 282 9.54 -14.69 -8.53
N GLY A 283 10.48 -14.34 -9.41
CA GLY A 283 11.92 -14.45 -9.17
C GLY A 283 12.37 -15.86 -8.82
N ARG A 284 13.47 -15.98 -8.07
CA ARG A 284 13.99 -17.28 -7.62
C ARG A 284 12.97 -18.11 -6.83
N LEU A 285 12.14 -17.46 -6.00
CA LEU A 285 11.11 -18.13 -5.22
C LEU A 285 10.04 -18.75 -6.13
N GLY A 286 9.57 -18.00 -7.13
CA GLY A 286 8.57 -18.49 -8.08
C GLY A 286 9.14 -19.60 -8.96
N GLU A 287 10.36 -19.43 -9.47
CA GLU A 287 11.03 -20.44 -10.27
C GLU A 287 11.19 -21.76 -9.51
N ASN A 288 11.75 -21.72 -8.31
CA ASN A 288 11.99 -22.92 -7.49
C ASN A 288 10.68 -23.55 -6.98
N VAL A 289 9.88 -22.79 -6.20
CA VAL A 289 8.75 -23.38 -5.44
C VAL A 289 7.54 -23.66 -6.33
N ARG A 290 7.31 -22.81 -7.35
CA ARG A 290 6.16 -22.93 -8.23
C ARG A 290 6.49 -23.71 -9.51
N GLU A 291 7.50 -23.29 -10.30
CA GLU A 291 7.75 -23.85 -11.63
C GLU A 291 8.48 -25.21 -11.55
N GLU A 292 9.60 -25.28 -10.83
CA GLU A 292 10.40 -26.52 -10.76
C GLU A 292 9.76 -27.60 -9.88
N GLN A 293 9.24 -27.22 -8.72
CA GLN A 293 8.69 -28.18 -7.74
C GLN A 293 7.17 -28.34 -7.82
N GLY A 294 6.46 -27.45 -8.52
CA GLY A 294 5.00 -27.54 -8.72
C GLY A 294 4.19 -27.51 -7.43
N MET A 295 4.71 -26.92 -6.34
CA MET A 295 4.07 -26.94 -5.03
C MET A 295 3.12 -25.79 -4.78
N ALA A 296 3.35 -24.64 -5.42
CA ALA A 296 2.64 -23.40 -5.13
C ALA A 296 1.84 -22.88 -6.33
N TYR A 297 0.67 -22.33 -6.07
CA TYR A 297 -0.12 -21.57 -7.05
C TYR A 297 0.54 -20.20 -7.30
N TYR A 298 1.15 -19.62 -6.25
CA TYR A 298 1.97 -18.44 -6.29
C TYR A 298 3.05 -18.50 -5.20
N CYS A 299 4.21 -17.94 -5.51
CA CYS A 299 5.29 -17.72 -4.55
C CYS A 299 6.01 -16.44 -4.95
N TYR A 300 6.13 -15.49 -4.04
CA TYR A 300 6.78 -14.20 -4.30
C TYR A 300 7.31 -13.57 -3.02
N SER A 301 8.18 -12.57 -3.14
CA SER A 301 8.61 -11.73 -2.02
C SER A 301 8.04 -10.31 -2.11
N ASN A 302 7.93 -9.65 -0.96
CA ASN A 302 7.51 -8.26 -0.86
C ASN A 302 8.30 -7.52 0.20
N LEU A 303 8.68 -6.28 -0.10
CA LEU A 303 9.38 -5.35 0.78
C LEU A 303 8.49 -4.15 1.05
N ASP A 304 7.91 -4.07 2.24
CA ASP A 304 7.05 -2.97 2.67
C ASP A 304 7.90 -1.84 3.31
N ALA A 305 8.67 -1.14 2.48
CA ALA A 305 9.47 -0.01 2.94
C ALA A 305 8.70 1.31 2.79
N ASP A 306 8.39 1.94 3.93
CA ASP A 306 7.68 3.21 4.00
C ASP A 306 8.41 4.15 4.99
N VAL A 307 7.70 5.09 5.62
CA VAL A 307 8.25 5.97 6.68
C VAL A 307 8.71 5.19 7.90
N GLY A 308 8.13 4.02 8.16
CA GLY A 308 8.63 3.04 9.11
C GLY A 308 9.19 1.79 8.42
N ALA A 309 9.98 1.02 9.15
CA ALA A 309 10.50 -0.27 8.68
C ALA A 309 9.37 -1.31 8.72
N GLY A 310 8.72 -1.53 7.59
CA GLY A 310 7.72 -2.58 7.42
C GLY A 310 8.36 -3.97 7.25
N PRO A 311 7.57 -5.03 7.04
CA PRO A 311 8.09 -6.37 6.85
C PRO A 311 8.77 -6.53 5.48
N TRP A 312 9.84 -7.33 5.45
CA TRP A 312 10.29 -8.00 4.24
C TRP A 312 9.82 -9.45 4.32
N SER A 313 9.07 -9.90 3.35
CA SER A 313 8.34 -11.17 3.42
C SER A 313 8.49 -12.00 2.16
N ALA A 314 8.31 -13.31 2.31
CA ALA A 314 8.04 -14.24 1.23
C ALA A 314 6.70 -14.94 1.51
N VAL A 315 5.87 -15.03 0.49
CA VAL A 315 4.49 -15.53 0.59
C VAL A 315 4.27 -16.63 -0.42
N ALA A 316 3.61 -17.71 -0.02
CA ALA A 316 3.25 -18.79 -0.92
C ALA A 316 1.85 -19.32 -0.62
N GLY A 317 1.05 -19.54 -1.68
CA GLY A 317 -0.22 -20.25 -1.63
C GLY A 317 -0.04 -21.67 -2.16
N VAL A 318 -0.26 -22.68 -1.33
CA VAL A 318 0.09 -24.07 -1.62
C VAL A 318 -1.06 -25.05 -1.37
N ASN A 319 -0.97 -26.23 -1.98
CA ASN A 319 -1.79 -27.36 -1.53
C ASN A 319 -1.42 -27.70 -0.08
N PRO A 320 -2.40 -27.91 0.82
CA PRO A 320 -2.14 -28.22 2.23
C PRO A 320 -1.19 -29.42 2.46
N ALA A 321 -1.17 -30.39 1.57
CA ALA A 321 -0.25 -31.52 1.64
C ALA A 321 1.22 -31.15 1.41
N ASN A 322 1.49 -29.97 0.83
CA ASN A 322 2.82 -29.51 0.47
C ASN A 322 3.39 -28.44 1.44
N VAL A 323 2.66 -28.06 2.48
CA VAL A 323 3.01 -26.94 3.36
C VAL A 323 4.46 -27.03 3.88
N GLU A 324 4.84 -28.13 4.53
CA GLU A 324 6.19 -28.25 5.11
C GLU A 324 7.29 -28.25 4.04
N ARG A 325 7.06 -28.94 2.91
CA ARG A 325 8.03 -28.96 1.79
C ARG A 325 8.18 -27.58 1.16
N ALA A 326 7.09 -26.83 1.03
CA ALA A 326 7.13 -25.48 0.50
C ALA A 326 7.84 -24.49 1.46
N ILE A 327 7.67 -24.66 2.78
CA ILE A 327 8.41 -23.91 3.79
C ILE A 327 9.91 -24.20 3.67
N GLU A 328 10.30 -25.49 3.60
CA GLU A 328 11.69 -25.89 3.44
C GLU A 328 12.31 -25.31 2.17
N ALA A 329 11.61 -25.39 1.03
CA ALA A 329 12.07 -24.85 -0.25
C ALA A 329 12.21 -23.32 -0.21
N LEU A 330 11.25 -22.61 0.40
CA LEU A 330 11.27 -21.16 0.56
C LEU A 330 12.45 -20.72 1.43
N VAL A 331 12.63 -21.34 2.60
CA VAL A 331 13.73 -21.00 3.53
C VAL A 331 15.08 -21.36 2.89
N HIS A 332 15.17 -22.49 2.18
CA HIS A 332 16.36 -22.87 1.45
C HIS A 332 16.75 -21.85 0.38
N GLU A 333 15.78 -21.35 -0.39
CA GLU A 333 16.03 -20.36 -1.43
C GLU A 333 16.47 -19.01 -0.84
N VAL A 334 15.86 -18.58 0.27
CA VAL A 334 16.32 -17.39 1.02
C VAL A 334 17.75 -17.58 1.51
N ALA A 335 18.08 -18.76 2.08
CA ALA A 335 19.43 -19.09 2.53
C ALA A 335 20.45 -19.06 1.38
N ARG A 336 20.11 -19.69 0.26
CA ARG A 336 20.94 -19.70 -0.96
C ARG A 336 21.20 -18.28 -1.48
N PHE A 337 20.18 -17.44 -1.48
CA PHE A 337 20.32 -16.04 -1.90
C PHE A 337 21.24 -15.25 -0.96
N VAL A 338 21.10 -15.43 0.35
CA VAL A 338 21.95 -14.78 1.38
C VAL A 338 23.40 -15.23 1.27
N GLU A 339 23.65 -16.53 1.01
CA GLU A 339 24.97 -17.10 0.93
C GLU A 339 25.71 -16.72 -0.36
N GLN A 340 25.05 -16.91 -1.51
CA GLN A 340 25.65 -16.82 -2.85
C GLN A 340 25.51 -15.45 -3.50
N GLY A 341 24.54 -14.64 -3.06
CA GLY A 341 24.18 -13.39 -3.72
C GLY A 341 23.54 -13.58 -5.10
N PRO A 342 23.33 -12.48 -5.83
CA PRO A 342 22.79 -12.51 -7.19
C PRO A 342 23.88 -12.80 -8.22
N THR A 343 23.49 -13.39 -9.34
CA THR A 343 24.31 -13.47 -10.55
C THR A 343 24.37 -12.12 -11.27
N ALA A 344 25.36 -11.93 -12.13
CA ALA A 344 25.49 -10.72 -12.95
C ALA A 344 24.25 -10.52 -13.87
N GLN A 345 23.68 -11.63 -14.38
CA GLN A 345 22.49 -11.57 -15.23
C GLN A 345 21.25 -11.12 -14.44
N GLU A 346 21.02 -11.67 -13.27
CA GLU A 346 19.89 -11.25 -12.41
C GLU A 346 19.96 -9.77 -12.01
N VAL A 347 21.17 -9.25 -11.76
CA VAL A 347 21.38 -7.83 -11.48
C VAL A 347 21.03 -6.98 -12.71
N ALA A 348 21.45 -7.42 -13.91
CA ALA A 348 21.13 -6.73 -15.17
C ALA A 348 19.60 -6.73 -15.41
N ASP A 349 18.97 -7.89 -15.32
CA ASP A 349 17.53 -8.05 -15.55
C ASP A 349 16.68 -7.24 -14.54
N ALA A 350 17.08 -7.25 -13.27
CA ALA A 350 16.40 -6.46 -12.24
C ALA A 350 16.55 -4.94 -12.48
N ARG A 351 17.72 -4.50 -12.92
CA ARG A 351 17.99 -3.11 -13.30
C ARG A 351 17.11 -2.67 -14.47
N ASP A 352 17.07 -3.46 -15.54
CA ASP A 352 16.31 -3.17 -16.75
C ASP A 352 14.81 -3.16 -16.45
N TYR A 353 14.32 -4.11 -15.64
CA TYR A 353 12.95 -4.15 -15.21
C TYR A 353 12.55 -2.91 -14.38
N LEU A 354 13.33 -2.55 -13.37
CA LEU A 354 13.04 -1.42 -12.48
C LEU A 354 13.06 -0.09 -13.24
N THR A 355 14.02 0.11 -14.13
CA THR A 355 14.11 1.34 -14.92
C THR A 355 13.00 1.42 -15.98
N GLY A 356 12.69 0.30 -16.64
CA GLY A 356 11.62 0.23 -17.63
C GLY A 356 10.23 0.39 -17.01
N SER A 357 9.96 -0.27 -15.89
CA SER A 357 8.67 -0.19 -15.21
C SER A 357 8.36 1.21 -14.66
N LEU A 358 9.39 1.98 -14.26
CA LEU A 358 9.21 3.37 -13.88
C LEU A 358 8.67 4.20 -15.07
N VAL A 359 9.26 4.05 -16.26
CA VAL A 359 8.81 4.78 -17.47
C VAL A 359 7.35 4.45 -17.78
N LEU A 360 6.98 3.16 -17.72
CA LEU A 360 5.60 2.73 -17.94
C LEU A 360 4.64 3.31 -16.90
N SER A 361 5.06 3.44 -15.65
CA SER A 361 4.23 4.03 -14.60
C SER A 361 3.90 5.51 -14.84
N LEU A 362 4.70 6.21 -15.66
CA LEU A 362 4.53 7.62 -15.99
C LEU A 362 3.73 7.87 -17.28
N GLU A 363 3.15 6.84 -17.90
CA GLU A 363 2.34 6.99 -19.11
C GLU A 363 1.03 7.73 -18.87
N THR A 364 0.50 7.69 -17.65
CA THR A 364 -0.79 8.27 -17.30
C THR A 364 -0.63 9.46 -16.36
N ASN A 365 -1.57 10.43 -16.44
CA ASN A 365 -1.65 11.54 -15.48
C ASN A 365 -1.70 11.03 -14.02
N ASP A 366 -2.40 9.93 -13.80
CA ASP A 366 -2.54 9.30 -12.48
C ASP A 366 -1.22 8.72 -11.98
N GLY A 367 -0.46 8.05 -12.85
CA GLY A 367 0.88 7.53 -12.53
C GLY A 367 1.89 8.64 -12.23
N ILE A 368 1.86 9.72 -13.02
CA ILE A 368 2.69 10.92 -12.76
C ILE A 368 2.33 11.54 -11.40
N ALA A 369 1.03 11.70 -11.11
CA ALA A 369 0.58 12.25 -9.83
C ALA A 369 1.01 11.37 -8.65
N ALA A 370 0.93 10.04 -8.77
CA ALA A 370 1.41 9.10 -7.75
C ALA A 370 2.93 9.22 -7.53
N ALA A 371 3.70 9.34 -8.60
CA ALA A 371 5.16 9.53 -8.51
C ALA A 371 5.52 10.85 -7.81
N LEU A 372 4.82 11.94 -8.14
CA LEU A 372 5.01 13.25 -7.48
C LEU A 372 4.73 13.19 -5.98
N LEU A 373 3.65 12.52 -5.56
CA LEU A 373 3.34 12.31 -4.14
C LEU A 373 4.45 11.53 -3.43
N ALA A 374 4.95 10.45 -4.04
CA ALA A 374 6.05 9.67 -3.47
C ALA A 374 7.35 10.49 -3.36
N ILE A 375 7.65 11.31 -4.36
CA ILE A 375 8.82 12.22 -4.35
C ILE A 375 8.73 13.19 -3.19
N GLU A 376 7.59 13.84 -2.98
CA GLU A 376 7.39 14.78 -1.86
C GLU A 376 7.40 14.07 -0.52
N ARG A 377 6.69 12.95 -0.40
CA ARG A 377 6.57 12.18 0.85
C ARG A 377 7.92 11.73 1.40
N PHE A 378 8.82 11.31 0.52
CA PHE A 378 10.14 10.79 0.91
C PHE A 378 11.29 11.77 0.69
N GLY A 379 11.00 13.01 0.29
CA GLY A 379 12.01 14.05 0.10
C GLY A 379 13.04 13.74 -0.99
N LEU A 380 12.62 13.09 -2.09
CA LEU A 380 13.53 12.56 -3.12
C LEU A 380 14.07 13.64 -4.08
N GLY A 381 13.42 14.84 -4.12
CA GLY A 381 13.70 15.90 -5.09
C GLY A 381 12.96 15.69 -6.41
N LEU A 382 12.55 16.80 -7.05
CA LEU A 382 11.76 16.76 -8.30
C LEU A 382 12.57 16.17 -9.49
N ASP A 383 13.88 16.14 -9.39
CA ASP A 383 14.80 15.53 -10.35
C ASP A 383 14.96 13.99 -10.15
N PHE A 384 14.23 13.41 -9.20
CA PHE A 384 14.37 11.99 -8.83
C PHE A 384 14.18 11.05 -10.02
N ILE A 385 13.17 11.28 -10.85
CA ILE A 385 12.88 10.40 -11.99
C ILE A 385 14.05 10.36 -12.99
N GLU A 386 14.70 11.51 -13.23
CA GLU A 386 15.85 11.59 -14.11
C GLU A 386 17.07 10.88 -13.52
N ARG A 387 17.24 10.95 -12.20
CA ARG A 387 18.34 10.31 -11.47
C ARG A 387 18.13 8.80 -11.23
N TYR A 388 16.89 8.34 -11.27
CA TYR A 388 16.54 6.97 -10.88
C TYR A 388 17.32 5.89 -11.65
N PRO A 389 17.48 5.96 -13.00
CA PRO A 389 18.28 4.99 -13.74
C PRO A 389 19.74 4.95 -13.26
N THR A 390 20.32 6.12 -12.94
CA THR A 390 21.68 6.21 -12.41
C THR A 390 21.77 5.62 -10.99
N ILE A 391 20.78 5.88 -10.14
CA ILE A 391 20.71 5.33 -8.78
C ILE A 391 20.65 3.80 -8.83
N ILE A 392 19.75 3.23 -9.62
CA ILE A 392 19.60 1.78 -9.78
C ILE A 392 20.83 1.19 -10.48
N GLY A 393 21.38 1.90 -11.49
CA GLY A 393 22.58 1.49 -12.21
C GLY A 393 23.83 1.40 -11.33
N ALA A 394 23.91 2.20 -10.28
CA ALA A 394 25.04 2.21 -9.35
C ALA A 394 25.02 1.08 -8.31
N VAL A 395 23.89 0.38 -8.14
CA VAL A 395 23.77 -0.72 -7.19
C VAL A 395 24.58 -1.93 -7.68
N THR A 396 25.48 -2.45 -6.83
CA THR A 396 26.35 -3.59 -7.15
C THR A 396 25.82 -4.91 -6.57
N ALA A 397 26.30 -6.04 -7.12
CA ALA A 397 25.97 -7.36 -6.58
C ALA A 397 26.42 -7.53 -5.12
N ASP A 398 27.57 -6.95 -4.75
CA ASP A 398 28.05 -6.99 -3.36
C ASP A 398 27.11 -6.25 -2.42
N GLN A 399 26.63 -5.05 -2.78
CA GLN A 399 25.65 -4.31 -1.99
C GLN A 399 24.34 -5.09 -1.83
N ILE A 400 23.86 -5.76 -2.88
CA ILE A 400 22.66 -6.61 -2.82
C ILE A 400 22.89 -7.77 -1.86
N THR A 401 24.06 -8.42 -1.94
CA THR A 401 24.43 -9.53 -1.05
C THR A 401 24.55 -9.08 0.40
N ASP A 402 25.17 -7.93 0.66
CA ASP A 402 25.35 -7.38 2.00
C ASP A 402 23.99 -7.02 2.64
N VAL A 403 23.08 -6.46 1.87
CA VAL A 403 21.72 -6.17 2.32
C VAL A 403 20.95 -7.46 2.60
N ALA A 404 21.06 -8.48 1.72
CA ALA A 404 20.45 -9.78 1.97
C ALA A 404 20.95 -10.39 3.28
N ARG A 405 22.26 -10.37 3.53
CA ARG A 405 22.88 -10.88 4.78
C ARG A 405 22.45 -10.09 6.02
N ARG A 406 22.20 -8.78 5.89
CA ARG A 406 21.81 -7.92 6.99
C ARG A 406 20.37 -8.12 7.42
N TYR A 407 19.46 -8.29 6.47
CA TYR A 407 18.01 -8.29 6.72
C TYR A 407 17.36 -9.66 6.62
N LEU A 408 17.78 -10.52 5.69
CA LEU A 408 17.16 -11.83 5.45
C LEU A 408 17.82 -12.91 6.33
N SER A 409 17.28 -13.09 7.53
CA SER A 409 17.78 -14.11 8.47
C SER A 409 17.05 -15.44 8.26
N THR A 410 17.80 -16.54 8.19
CA THR A 410 17.28 -17.92 8.19
C THR A 410 17.19 -18.55 9.57
N GLU A 411 17.65 -17.84 10.61
CA GLU A 411 17.64 -18.30 11.99
C GLU A 411 16.67 -17.51 12.88
N ARG A 412 16.26 -16.31 12.41
CA ARG A 412 15.44 -15.35 13.18
C ARG A 412 14.42 -14.72 12.24
N TYR A 413 13.26 -15.36 12.13
CA TYR A 413 12.17 -14.93 11.30
C TYR A 413 10.83 -15.33 11.92
N VAL A 414 9.74 -14.80 11.42
CA VAL A 414 8.40 -15.26 11.72
C VAL A 414 7.88 -16.12 10.57
N LEU A 415 7.11 -17.15 10.93
CA LEU A 415 6.43 -18.04 9.99
C LEU A 415 4.97 -18.16 10.42
N ALA A 416 4.06 -17.79 9.55
CA ALA A 416 2.64 -18.01 9.78
C ALA A 416 2.07 -18.87 8.66
N VAL A 417 1.25 -19.84 9.04
CA VAL A 417 0.56 -20.74 8.10
C VAL A 417 -0.92 -20.71 8.43
N ALA A 418 -1.77 -20.42 7.45
CA ALA A 418 -3.20 -20.52 7.61
C ALA A 418 -3.79 -21.48 6.56
N GLY A 419 -4.58 -22.44 7.00
CA GLY A 419 -5.14 -23.46 6.13
C GLY A 419 -5.79 -24.62 6.90
N PRO A 420 -6.18 -25.71 6.21
CA PRO A 420 -6.76 -26.86 6.87
C PRO A 420 -5.79 -27.45 7.92
N PRO A 421 -6.32 -27.98 9.02
CA PRO A 421 -5.49 -28.70 10.01
C PRO A 421 -4.72 -29.84 9.34
N ALA A 422 -3.47 -30.07 9.79
CA ALA A 422 -2.68 -31.21 9.32
C ALA A 422 -3.44 -32.53 9.51
N GLY A 423 -3.54 -33.33 8.43
CA GLY A 423 -4.25 -34.61 8.44
C GLY A 423 -5.74 -34.57 8.12
N SER A 424 -6.35 -33.39 7.95
CA SER A 424 -7.79 -33.28 7.60
C SER A 424 -8.14 -33.67 6.16
N LEU A 425 -7.15 -33.85 5.30
CA LEU A 425 -7.34 -34.23 3.89
C LEU A 425 -7.38 -35.77 3.66
N ASN A 426 -7.26 -36.59 4.72
CA ASN A 426 -7.31 -38.04 4.64
C ASN A 426 -8.73 -38.59 4.82
N GLY A 427 -9.70 -38.15 4.04
CA GLY A 427 -11.03 -38.72 4.10
C GLY A 427 -12.10 -37.90 3.40
N GLU A 428 -12.22 -38.11 2.13
CA GLU A 428 -13.39 -38.08 1.25
C GLU A 428 -12.99 -37.55 -0.12
N GLU A 429 -12.62 -38.49 -1.01
CA GLU A 429 -12.79 -38.25 -2.44
C GLU A 429 -14.27 -37.91 -2.67
N THR A 430 -14.60 -36.65 -2.75
CA THR A 430 -15.90 -36.24 -3.28
C THR A 430 -15.92 -36.61 -4.77
N ARG A 431 -16.42 -37.78 -5.10
CA ARG A 431 -16.81 -38.16 -6.46
C ARG A 431 -17.81 -37.13 -6.94
N VAL A 432 -17.38 -36.27 -7.84
CA VAL A 432 -18.30 -35.46 -8.64
C VAL A 432 -19.13 -36.43 -9.49
N PRO A 433 -20.47 -36.48 -9.37
CA PRO A 433 -21.26 -37.29 -10.24
C PRO A 433 -21.17 -36.76 -11.68
N HIS A 434 -20.67 -37.57 -12.61
CA HIS A 434 -20.83 -37.33 -14.02
C HIS A 434 -22.33 -37.26 -14.34
N ALA A 435 -22.82 -36.11 -14.78
CA ALA A 435 -24.12 -36.02 -15.43
C ALA A 435 -24.03 -36.77 -16.76
N PRO A 436 -25.00 -37.67 -17.08
CA PRO A 436 -25.04 -38.31 -18.38
C PRO A 436 -25.42 -37.29 -19.47
N VAL A 437 -24.82 -37.50 -20.64
CA VAL A 437 -25.03 -36.75 -21.91
C VAL A 437 -26.46 -36.81 -22.38
#